data_a49ab3aa1e24a86406dceb87ea7d58e6
#
_entry.id   a49ab3aa1e24a86406dceb87ea7d58e6
#
_cell.length_a   1.000
_cell.length_b   1.000
_cell.length_c   1.000
_cell.angle_alpha   90.00
_cell.angle_beta   90.00
_cell.angle_gamma   90.00
#
_symmetry.space_group_name_H-M   'P 1'
#
loop_
_entity.id
_entity.type
_entity.pdbx_description
1 polymer ?
#
loop_
_entity_poly.entity_id
_entity_poly.type
_entity_poly.pdbx_seq_one_letter_code
_entity_poly.pdbx_strand_id
1 'polypeptide(L)'
;MFAGLALTGMATAADTYRWVDEQGIVHYGDTVPSESARYDQQVLNSQGVTISIIEGYRTQEQREEQARIRYEQERIAREKAKRQARDSVLLNTYLSVEEIERLRDRRLELLRAQSMVTEQYLGTLNARLRGLEEEATKFNYPYDLDSDLPPLPENLAMEMVQTLEAVAQYESNLQTKREEQGSLDALFNMDIERFKDLKGIE
;
A
#
# COMPACT_ATOMS: atom_id res chain seq x y z
N MET A 1 -15.30 65.66 57.96
CA MET A 1 -15.41 64.25 57.56
C MET A 1 -14.81 64.14 56.16
N PHE A 2 -13.56 63.70 56.07
CA PHE A 2 -12.96 63.41 54.75
C PHE A 2 -12.90 61.91 54.60
N ALA A 3 -13.64 61.40 53.66
CA ALA A 3 -13.58 59.98 53.27
C ALA A 3 -12.45 59.78 52.24
N GLY A 4 -11.41 59.11 52.68
CA GLY A 4 -10.29 58.69 51.81
C GLY A 4 -10.71 57.46 50.97
N LEU A 5 -10.73 57.64 49.64
CA LEU A 5 -10.98 56.58 48.66
C LEU A 5 -9.64 55.86 48.44
N ALA A 6 -9.50 54.64 48.97
CA ALA A 6 -8.30 53.81 48.69
C ALA A 6 -8.54 53.14 47.31
N LEU A 7 -7.74 53.58 46.31
CA LEU A 7 -7.59 52.83 45.06
C LEU A 7 -6.71 51.62 45.31
N THR A 8 -7.28 50.44 45.40
CA THR A 8 -6.55 49.20 45.30
C THR A 8 -6.21 48.94 43.82
N GLY A 9 -4.94 49.22 43.48
CA GLY A 9 -4.42 48.83 42.17
C GLY A 9 -4.34 47.32 42.09
N MET A 10 -5.11 46.70 41.16
CA MET A 10 -4.88 45.33 40.76
C MET A 10 -3.53 45.26 40.04
N ALA A 11 -2.55 44.66 40.71
CA ALA A 11 -1.30 44.26 40.04
C ALA A 11 -1.67 43.14 39.04
N THR A 12 -1.68 43.46 37.74
CA THR A 12 -1.69 42.44 36.69
C THR A 12 -0.37 41.67 36.82
N ALA A 13 -0.46 40.38 37.12
CA ALA A 13 0.71 39.51 37.06
C ALA A 13 1.22 39.54 35.62
N ALA A 14 2.41 40.11 35.43
CA ALA A 14 3.08 40.11 34.15
C ALA A 14 3.55 38.67 33.84
N ASP A 15 3.19 38.19 32.65
CA ASP A 15 3.70 36.90 32.17
C ASP A 15 5.23 37.00 32.02
N THR A 16 5.96 36.00 32.49
CA THR A 16 7.41 35.93 32.32
C THR A 16 7.74 35.01 31.16
N TYR A 17 8.53 35.52 30.22
CA TYR A 17 9.01 34.73 29.08
C TYR A 17 10.33 34.06 29.43
N ARG A 18 10.48 32.79 29.05
CA ARG A 18 11.71 32.03 29.10
C ARG A 18 12.10 31.61 27.70
N TRP A 19 13.33 31.86 27.27
CA TRP A 19 13.86 31.37 25.98
C TRP A 19 15.31 30.90 26.16
N VAL A 20 15.80 30.12 25.19
CA VAL A 20 17.18 29.63 25.15
C VAL A 20 17.82 30.16 23.88
N ASP A 21 18.99 30.79 23.99
CA ASP A 21 19.74 31.31 22.84
C ASP A 21 20.56 30.23 22.11
N GLU A 22 21.30 30.62 21.04
CA GLU A 22 22.16 29.72 20.26
C GLU A 22 23.31 29.09 21.09
N GLN A 23 23.74 29.74 22.15
CA GLN A 23 24.77 29.28 23.05
C GLN A 23 24.22 28.31 24.11
N GLY A 24 22.91 28.07 24.13
CA GLY A 24 22.25 27.24 25.12
C GLY A 24 22.00 27.94 26.45
N ILE A 25 22.16 29.28 26.53
CA ILE A 25 21.94 30.08 27.74
C ILE A 25 20.44 30.35 27.88
N VAL A 26 19.92 30.10 29.07
CA VAL A 26 18.52 30.35 29.42
C VAL A 26 18.33 31.81 29.84
N HIS A 27 17.41 32.49 29.21
CA HIS A 27 17.02 33.87 29.51
C HIS A 27 15.61 33.94 30.07
N TYR A 28 15.37 34.91 30.92
CA TYR A 28 14.06 35.24 31.47
C TYR A 28 13.81 36.76 31.34
N GLY A 29 12.57 37.15 31.06
CA GLY A 29 12.21 38.55 30.96
C GLY A 29 10.70 38.75 30.79
N ASP A 30 10.22 39.95 31.09
CA ASP A 30 8.83 40.35 30.90
C ASP A 30 8.56 40.70 29.42
N THR A 31 9.61 40.89 28.63
CA THR A 31 9.54 41.10 27.17
C THR A 31 10.69 40.36 26.51
N VAL A 32 10.42 39.80 25.31
CA VAL A 32 11.45 39.13 24.52
C VAL A 32 12.06 40.14 23.55
N PRO A 33 13.39 40.33 23.54
CA PRO A 33 14.05 41.18 22.55
C PRO A 33 13.76 40.70 21.11
N SER A 34 13.65 41.64 20.16
CA SER A 34 13.38 41.29 18.75
C SER A 34 14.41 40.33 18.14
N GLU A 35 15.66 40.39 18.60
CA GLU A 35 16.75 39.51 18.22
C GLU A 35 16.52 38.05 18.69
N SER A 36 15.82 37.90 19.82
CA SER A 36 15.47 36.59 20.41
C SER A 36 14.13 36.06 19.94
N ALA A 37 13.37 36.80 19.13
CA ALA A 37 12.09 36.37 18.57
C ALA A 37 12.20 35.12 17.64
N ARG A 38 13.41 34.78 17.21
CA ARG A 38 13.72 33.57 16.43
C ARG A 38 13.77 32.27 17.27
N TYR A 39 13.85 32.40 18.59
CA TYR A 39 13.86 31.23 19.51
C TYR A 39 12.46 30.94 20.02
N ASP A 40 12.19 29.68 20.33
CA ASP A 40 10.95 29.29 20.98
C ASP A 40 10.89 29.87 22.40
N GLN A 41 9.76 30.48 22.74
CA GLN A 41 9.56 31.19 24.00
C GLN A 41 8.51 30.45 24.82
N GLN A 42 8.83 30.21 26.09
CA GLN A 42 7.87 29.65 27.03
C GLN A 42 7.28 30.80 27.87
N VAL A 43 5.98 30.90 27.89
CA VAL A 43 5.27 31.84 28.75
C VAL A 43 5.06 31.16 30.10
N LEU A 44 5.57 31.76 31.14
CA LEU A 44 5.49 31.23 32.51
C LEU A 44 4.46 32.04 33.30
N ASN A 45 3.72 31.36 34.15
CA ASN A 45 2.88 32.03 35.17
C ASN A 45 3.72 32.50 36.36
N SER A 46 3.08 33.17 37.34
CA SER A 46 3.70 33.66 38.55
C SER A 46 4.35 32.55 39.43
N GLN A 47 4.06 31.28 39.15
CA GLN A 47 4.64 30.12 39.84
C GLN A 47 5.80 29.49 39.06
N GLY A 48 6.18 30.07 37.90
CA GLY A 48 7.23 29.54 37.02
C GLY A 48 6.82 28.33 36.18
N VAL A 49 5.53 28.03 36.09
CA VAL A 49 5.03 26.92 35.27
C VAL A 49 4.75 27.43 33.86
N THR A 50 5.18 26.69 32.85
CA THR A 50 4.90 26.97 31.43
C THR A 50 3.43 26.83 31.15
N ILE A 51 2.76 27.92 30.76
CA ILE A 51 1.34 27.95 30.38
C ILE A 51 1.12 27.99 28.88
N SER A 52 2.12 28.45 28.10
CA SER A 52 2.09 28.50 26.65
C SER A 52 3.49 28.46 26.06
N ILE A 53 3.58 28.05 24.80
CA ILE A 53 4.82 28.10 24.02
C ILE A 53 4.51 28.95 22.76
N ILE A 54 5.31 30.03 22.59
CA ILE A 54 5.30 30.85 21.38
C ILE A 54 6.46 30.35 20.53
N GLU A 55 6.16 29.80 19.36
CA GLU A 55 7.19 29.38 18.43
C GLU A 55 7.97 30.57 17.88
N GLY A 56 9.29 30.46 17.89
CA GLY A 56 10.18 31.48 17.33
C GLY A 56 9.99 31.68 15.85
N TYR A 57 10.34 32.86 15.34
CA TYR A 57 10.28 33.16 13.91
C TYR A 57 11.28 32.26 13.16
N ARG A 58 10.74 31.30 12.42
CA ARG A 58 11.52 30.42 11.55
C ARG A 58 11.49 30.95 10.13
N THR A 59 12.63 30.87 9.44
CA THR A 59 12.66 31.18 8.02
C THR A 59 11.78 30.18 7.26
N GLN A 60 11.32 30.56 6.07
CA GLN A 60 10.52 29.66 5.24
C GLN A 60 11.26 28.35 4.99
N GLU A 61 12.54 28.41 4.70
CA GLU A 61 13.41 27.25 4.49
C GLU A 61 13.46 26.31 5.71
N GLN A 62 13.60 26.88 6.92
CA GLN A 62 13.58 26.08 8.16
C GLN A 62 12.22 25.42 8.41
N ARG A 63 11.12 26.08 8.05
CA ARG A 63 9.76 25.50 8.15
C ARG A 63 9.57 24.36 7.18
N GLU A 64 10.03 24.54 5.94
CA GLU A 64 9.98 23.50 4.90
C GLU A 64 10.83 22.29 5.28
N GLU A 65 12.04 22.51 5.77
CA GLU A 65 12.91 21.42 6.25
C GLU A 65 12.28 20.64 7.41
N GLN A 66 11.72 21.34 8.40
CA GLN A 66 11.04 20.67 9.50
C GLN A 66 9.76 19.94 9.05
N ALA A 67 9.03 20.50 8.09
CA ALA A 67 7.88 19.83 7.50
C ALA A 67 8.32 18.54 6.79
N ARG A 68 9.45 18.58 6.06
CA ARG A 68 10.03 17.42 5.38
C ARG A 68 10.48 16.34 6.36
N ILE A 69 11.17 16.74 7.43
CA ILE A 69 11.60 15.81 8.49
C ILE A 69 10.38 15.16 9.17
N ARG A 70 9.36 15.94 9.52
CA ARG A 70 8.12 15.41 10.12
C ARG A 70 7.41 14.43 9.19
N TYR A 71 7.26 14.80 7.92
CA TYR A 71 6.65 13.91 6.92
C TYR A 71 7.39 12.57 6.82
N GLU A 72 8.72 12.62 6.78
CA GLU A 72 9.54 11.40 6.71
C GLU A 72 9.41 10.55 7.98
N GLN A 73 9.43 11.17 9.15
CA GLN A 73 9.21 10.48 10.42
C GLN A 73 7.83 9.82 10.50
N GLU A 74 6.79 10.53 10.06
CA GLU A 74 5.43 9.98 9.98
C GLU A 74 5.34 8.82 8.98
N ARG A 75 6.01 8.93 7.83
CA ARG A 75 6.07 7.86 6.83
C ARG A 75 6.69 6.60 7.43
N ILE A 76 7.85 6.76 8.08
CA ILE A 76 8.55 5.65 8.76
C ILE A 76 7.67 5.04 9.86
N ALA A 77 7.03 5.88 10.68
CA ALA A 77 6.15 5.43 11.75
C ALA A 77 4.93 4.66 11.20
N ARG A 78 4.31 5.14 10.11
CA ARG A 78 3.20 4.45 9.44
C ARG A 78 3.63 3.08 8.89
N GLU A 79 4.79 3.02 8.22
CA GLU A 79 5.31 1.76 7.69
C GLU A 79 5.64 0.75 8.80
N LYS A 80 6.22 1.22 9.90
CA LYS A 80 6.47 0.40 11.09
C LYS A 80 5.17 -0.13 11.69
N ALA A 81 4.16 0.73 11.85
CA ALA A 81 2.86 0.33 12.39
C ALA A 81 2.15 -0.69 11.47
N LYS A 82 2.18 -0.49 10.13
CA LYS A 82 1.64 -1.46 9.17
C LYS A 82 2.34 -2.82 9.26
N ARG A 83 3.67 -2.81 9.42
CA ARG A 83 4.44 -4.05 9.57
C ARG A 83 4.07 -4.77 10.87
N GLN A 84 4.05 -4.05 11.98
CA GLN A 84 3.65 -4.62 13.27
C GLN A 84 2.22 -5.18 13.26
N ALA A 85 1.28 -4.47 12.62
CA ALA A 85 -0.09 -4.97 12.46
C ALA A 85 -0.14 -6.28 11.66
N ARG A 86 0.59 -6.38 10.55
CA ARG A 86 0.68 -7.63 9.77
C ARG A 86 1.32 -8.76 10.58
N ASP A 87 2.41 -8.49 11.28
CA ASP A 87 3.09 -9.45 12.15
C ASP A 87 2.14 -9.97 13.24
N SER A 88 1.37 -9.08 13.86
CA SER A 88 0.37 -9.46 14.86
C SER A 88 -0.75 -10.34 14.27
N VAL A 89 -1.25 -10.00 13.08
CA VAL A 89 -2.24 -10.83 12.37
C VAL A 89 -1.68 -12.20 12.08
N LEU A 90 -0.46 -12.29 11.57
CA LEU A 90 0.21 -13.55 11.23
C LEU A 90 0.35 -14.45 12.47
N LEU A 91 0.86 -13.91 13.58
CA LEU A 91 1.05 -14.65 14.84
C LEU A 91 -0.26 -15.05 15.52
N ASN A 92 -1.33 -14.28 15.34
CA ASN A 92 -2.64 -14.59 15.90
C ASN A 92 -3.47 -15.54 15.03
N THR A 93 -3.16 -15.61 13.73
CA THR A 93 -3.89 -16.46 12.77
C THR A 93 -3.35 -17.87 12.76
N TYR A 94 -2.04 -18.05 12.89
CA TYR A 94 -1.38 -19.33 12.73
C TYR A 94 -0.63 -19.75 13.99
N LEU A 95 -0.72 -21.02 14.32
CA LEU A 95 -0.04 -21.63 15.48
C LEU A 95 1.34 -22.18 15.11
N SER A 96 1.52 -22.63 13.87
CA SER A 96 2.77 -23.21 13.39
C SER A 96 2.99 -23.01 11.88
N VAL A 97 4.22 -23.25 11.43
CA VAL A 97 4.61 -23.20 10.00
C VAL A 97 3.81 -24.22 9.20
N GLU A 98 3.65 -25.44 9.73
CA GLU A 98 2.94 -26.53 9.06
C GLU A 98 1.45 -26.19 8.83
N GLU A 99 0.87 -25.31 9.66
CA GLU A 99 -0.50 -24.84 9.45
C GLU A 99 -0.58 -23.89 8.24
N ILE A 100 0.38 -23.00 8.11
CA ILE A 100 0.49 -22.10 6.95
C ILE A 100 0.71 -22.90 5.67
N GLU A 101 1.63 -23.87 5.69
CA GLU A 101 1.93 -24.75 4.56
C GLU A 101 0.70 -25.56 4.13
N ARG A 102 -0.01 -26.18 5.07
CA ARG A 102 -1.25 -26.91 4.77
C ARG A 102 -2.32 -26.03 4.16
N LEU A 103 -2.43 -24.79 4.59
CA LEU A 103 -3.40 -23.84 4.01
C LEU A 103 -2.98 -23.43 2.60
N ARG A 104 -1.70 -23.12 2.38
CA ARG A 104 -1.12 -22.86 1.06
C ARG A 104 -1.43 -24.01 0.11
N ASP A 105 -1.06 -25.22 0.50
CA ASP A 105 -1.17 -26.39 -0.36
C ASP A 105 -2.63 -26.69 -0.75
N ARG A 106 -3.57 -26.58 0.19
CA ARG A 106 -5.00 -26.72 -0.13
C ARG A 106 -5.50 -25.66 -1.11
N ARG A 107 -5.05 -24.41 -0.98
CA ARG A 107 -5.43 -23.33 -1.89
C ARG A 107 -4.82 -23.50 -3.28
N LEU A 108 -3.55 -23.91 -3.34
CA LEU A 108 -2.88 -24.21 -4.60
C LEU A 108 -3.53 -25.40 -5.30
N GLU A 109 -3.91 -26.44 -4.57
CA GLU A 109 -4.62 -27.61 -5.12
C GLU A 109 -5.95 -27.22 -5.75
N LEU A 110 -6.73 -26.35 -5.10
CA LEU A 110 -7.97 -25.84 -5.65
C LEU A 110 -7.75 -25.08 -6.98
N LEU A 111 -6.76 -24.19 -7.03
CA LEU A 111 -6.42 -23.45 -8.25
C LEU A 111 -5.91 -24.36 -9.35
N ARG A 112 -5.12 -25.39 -9.01
CA ARG A 112 -4.65 -26.41 -9.96
C ARG A 112 -5.82 -27.22 -10.54
N ALA A 113 -6.79 -27.62 -9.70
CA ALA A 113 -7.98 -28.31 -10.17
C ALA A 113 -8.79 -27.46 -11.15
N GLN A 114 -8.97 -26.17 -10.86
CA GLN A 114 -9.63 -25.24 -11.79
C GLN A 114 -8.86 -25.08 -13.10
N SER A 115 -7.53 -24.98 -13.05
CA SER A 115 -6.69 -24.90 -14.26
C SER A 115 -6.79 -26.16 -15.10
N MET A 116 -6.81 -27.34 -14.47
CA MET A 116 -6.96 -28.64 -15.15
C MET A 116 -8.28 -28.73 -15.95
N VAL A 117 -9.40 -28.26 -15.36
CA VAL A 117 -10.69 -28.22 -16.06
C VAL A 117 -10.61 -27.30 -17.27
N THR A 118 -9.97 -26.13 -17.13
CA THR A 118 -9.77 -25.19 -18.25
C THR A 118 -8.89 -25.80 -19.35
N GLU A 119 -7.81 -26.49 -18.99
CA GLU A 119 -6.91 -27.19 -19.92
C GLU A 119 -7.62 -28.31 -20.70
N GLN A 120 -8.48 -29.09 -20.04
CA GLN A 120 -9.29 -30.11 -20.70
C GLN A 120 -10.25 -29.49 -21.72
N TYR A 121 -10.92 -28.41 -21.34
CA TYR A 121 -11.82 -27.72 -22.25
C TYR A 121 -11.09 -27.10 -23.44
N LEU A 122 -9.93 -26.48 -23.23
CA LEU A 122 -9.04 -26.03 -24.30
C LEU A 122 -8.62 -27.15 -25.23
N GLY A 123 -8.31 -28.34 -24.68
CA GLY A 123 -8.01 -29.52 -25.48
C GLY A 123 -9.17 -29.90 -26.43
N THR A 124 -10.41 -29.81 -25.95
CA THR A 124 -11.62 -30.07 -26.74
C THR A 124 -11.82 -29.00 -27.83
N LEU A 125 -11.66 -27.71 -27.47
CA LEU A 125 -11.77 -26.60 -28.43
C LEU A 125 -10.73 -26.70 -29.55
N ASN A 126 -9.48 -27.00 -29.18
CA ASN A 126 -8.39 -27.18 -30.15
C ASN A 126 -8.60 -28.39 -31.05
N ALA A 127 -9.20 -29.49 -30.54
CA ALA A 127 -9.57 -30.63 -31.36
C ALA A 127 -10.69 -30.27 -32.35
N ARG A 128 -11.71 -29.50 -31.90
CA ARG A 128 -12.76 -28.97 -32.75
C ARG A 128 -12.21 -28.05 -33.85
N LEU A 129 -11.33 -27.12 -33.49
CA LEU A 129 -10.71 -26.20 -34.44
C LEU A 129 -9.96 -26.96 -35.53
N ARG A 130 -9.15 -27.97 -35.18
CA ARG A 130 -8.47 -28.82 -36.17
C ARG A 130 -9.44 -29.52 -37.09
N GLY A 131 -10.58 -30.03 -36.59
CA GLY A 131 -11.60 -30.64 -37.40
C GLY A 131 -12.22 -29.66 -38.39
N LEU A 132 -12.49 -28.41 -37.97
CA LEU A 132 -13.00 -27.34 -38.82
C LEU A 132 -11.94 -26.92 -39.87
N GLU A 133 -10.68 -26.84 -39.51
CA GLU A 133 -9.57 -26.56 -40.44
C GLU A 133 -9.43 -27.67 -41.49
N GLU A 134 -9.52 -28.94 -41.08
CA GLU A 134 -9.53 -30.09 -42.03
C GLU A 134 -10.74 -30.03 -42.97
N GLU A 135 -11.93 -29.65 -42.48
CA GLU A 135 -13.10 -29.46 -43.32
C GLU A 135 -12.91 -28.29 -44.30
N ALA A 136 -12.32 -27.20 -43.84
CA ALA A 136 -12.04 -26.00 -44.62
C ALA A 136 -11.09 -26.25 -45.79
N THR A 137 -10.24 -27.30 -45.76
CA THR A 137 -9.37 -27.66 -46.89
C THR A 137 -10.12 -28.10 -48.15
N LYS A 138 -11.40 -28.46 -48.05
CA LYS A 138 -12.27 -28.78 -49.19
C LYS A 138 -12.74 -27.54 -49.97
N PHE A 139 -12.45 -26.38 -49.42
CA PHE A 139 -12.83 -25.07 -49.93
C PHE A 139 -11.58 -24.24 -50.19
N ASN A 140 -11.74 -23.07 -50.80
CA ASN A 140 -10.64 -22.12 -51.01
C ASN A 140 -10.23 -21.47 -49.66
N TYR A 141 -9.51 -22.25 -48.82
CA TYR A 141 -8.99 -21.83 -47.53
C TYR A 141 -7.61 -22.48 -47.26
N PRO A 142 -6.55 -21.73 -46.93
CA PRO A 142 -6.51 -20.25 -46.95
C PRO A 142 -6.78 -19.70 -48.35
N TYR A 143 -7.34 -18.48 -48.41
CA TYR A 143 -7.82 -17.90 -49.68
C TYR A 143 -6.66 -17.76 -50.70
N ASP A 144 -6.87 -18.37 -51.88
CA ASP A 144 -5.97 -18.33 -53.02
C ASP A 144 -6.74 -17.92 -54.30
N LEU A 145 -6.22 -16.89 -55.03
CA LEU A 145 -6.83 -16.37 -56.23
C LEU A 145 -6.81 -17.38 -57.44
N ASP A 146 -5.83 -18.28 -57.46
CA ASP A 146 -5.60 -19.26 -58.49
C ASP A 146 -6.26 -20.62 -58.19
N SER A 147 -7.03 -20.72 -57.11
CA SER A 147 -7.68 -21.95 -56.65
C SER A 147 -9.03 -22.18 -57.39
N ASP A 148 -9.24 -23.36 -57.93
CA ASP A 148 -10.51 -23.82 -58.49
C ASP A 148 -11.52 -24.32 -57.45
N LEU A 149 -11.14 -24.32 -56.17
CA LEU A 149 -12.01 -24.76 -55.08
C LEU A 149 -13.15 -23.76 -54.81
N PRO A 150 -14.30 -24.24 -54.36
CA PRO A 150 -15.42 -23.37 -54.03
C PRO A 150 -15.07 -22.48 -52.83
N PRO A 151 -15.71 -21.31 -52.68
CA PRO A 151 -15.47 -20.43 -51.57
C PRO A 151 -15.85 -21.09 -50.23
N LEU A 152 -15.16 -20.72 -49.14
CA LEU A 152 -15.46 -21.20 -47.79
C LEU A 152 -16.91 -20.83 -47.41
N PRO A 153 -17.75 -21.78 -46.99
CA PRO A 153 -19.12 -21.50 -46.55
C PRO A 153 -19.13 -20.58 -45.33
N GLU A 154 -20.05 -19.60 -45.29
CA GLU A 154 -20.14 -18.61 -44.23
C GLU A 154 -20.36 -19.24 -42.85
N ASN A 155 -21.18 -20.29 -42.77
CA ASN A 155 -21.41 -21.00 -41.51
C ASN A 155 -20.13 -21.66 -40.98
N LEU A 156 -19.28 -22.25 -41.84
CA LEU A 156 -18.01 -22.84 -41.44
C LEU A 156 -17.01 -21.77 -41.01
N ALA A 157 -16.94 -20.68 -41.74
CA ALA A 157 -16.10 -19.54 -41.38
C ALA A 157 -16.50 -18.95 -40.01
N MET A 158 -17.80 -18.76 -39.74
CA MET A 158 -18.31 -18.28 -38.46
C MET A 158 -17.99 -19.25 -37.32
N GLU A 159 -18.12 -20.56 -37.54
CA GLU A 159 -17.82 -21.57 -36.53
C GLU A 159 -16.34 -21.63 -36.19
N MET A 160 -15.46 -21.48 -37.21
CA MET A 160 -14.01 -21.34 -36.98
C MET A 160 -13.68 -20.11 -36.17
N VAL A 161 -14.23 -18.94 -36.50
CA VAL A 161 -14.01 -17.69 -35.77
C VAL A 161 -14.47 -17.82 -34.32
N GLN A 162 -15.68 -18.30 -34.07
CA GLN A 162 -16.20 -18.50 -32.70
C GLN A 162 -15.35 -19.47 -31.90
N THR A 163 -14.84 -20.54 -32.55
CA THR A 163 -13.97 -21.51 -31.87
C THR A 163 -12.61 -20.88 -31.53
N LEU A 164 -12.03 -20.09 -32.44
CA LEU A 164 -10.80 -19.35 -32.21
C LEU A 164 -10.94 -18.33 -31.07
N GLU A 165 -12.03 -17.58 -31.06
CA GLU A 165 -12.32 -16.62 -29.98
C GLU A 165 -12.46 -17.32 -28.62
N ALA A 166 -13.14 -18.47 -28.60
CA ALA A 166 -13.25 -19.27 -27.39
C ALA A 166 -11.88 -19.80 -26.92
N VAL A 167 -11.03 -20.31 -27.83
CA VAL A 167 -9.66 -20.74 -27.51
C VAL A 167 -8.89 -19.59 -26.88
N ALA A 168 -8.86 -18.41 -27.52
CA ALA A 168 -8.13 -17.25 -27.01
C ALA A 168 -8.63 -16.81 -25.61
N GLN A 169 -9.94 -16.85 -25.37
CA GLN A 169 -10.54 -16.52 -24.08
C GLN A 169 -10.11 -17.51 -22.99
N TYR A 170 -10.14 -18.80 -23.27
CA TYR A 170 -9.75 -19.83 -22.29
C TYR A 170 -8.24 -19.87 -22.05
N GLU A 171 -7.40 -19.59 -23.07
CA GLU A 171 -5.95 -19.41 -22.90
C GLU A 171 -5.64 -18.25 -21.97
N SER A 172 -6.30 -17.10 -22.18
CA SER A 172 -6.17 -15.94 -21.29
C SER A 172 -6.59 -16.27 -19.84
N ASN A 173 -7.71 -16.99 -19.68
CA ASN A 173 -8.14 -17.45 -18.34
C ASN A 173 -7.11 -18.38 -17.68
N LEU A 174 -6.53 -19.30 -18.44
CA LEU A 174 -5.53 -20.23 -17.94
C LEU A 174 -4.26 -19.49 -17.49
N GLN A 175 -3.83 -18.51 -18.29
CA GLN A 175 -2.69 -17.66 -17.94
C GLN A 175 -2.95 -16.90 -16.63
N THR A 176 -4.12 -16.28 -16.49
CA THR A 176 -4.53 -15.60 -15.26
C THR A 176 -4.50 -16.53 -14.06
N LYS A 177 -5.01 -17.76 -14.20
CA LYS A 177 -4.99 -18.76 -13.12
C LYS A 177 -3.57 -19.17 -12.71
N ARG A 178 -2.66 -19.30 -13.66
CA ARG A 178 -1.24 -19.59 -13.39
C ARG A 178 -0.55 -18.45 -12.65
N GLU A 179 -0.86 -17.21 -13.02
CA GLU A 179 -0.36 -16.02 -12.32
C GLU A 179 -0.91 -15.93 -10.89
N GLU A 180 -2.21 -16.22 -10.68
CA GLU A 180 -2.81 -16.32 -9.35
C GLU A 180 -2.12 -17.39 -8.49
N GLN A 181 -1.80 -18.57 -9.06
CA GLN A 181 -1.08 -19.62 -8.35
C GLN A 181 0.32 -19.16 -7.93
N GLY A 182 1.08 -18.56 -8.85
CA GLY A 182 2.41 -18.04 -8.55
C GLY A 182 2.40 -16.97 -7.47
N SER A 183 1.45 -16.04 -7.56
CA SER A 183 1.27 -14.97 -6.58
C SER A 183 0.87 -15.49 -5.20
N LEU A 184 -0.01 -16.48 -5.15
CA LEU A 184 -0.45 -17.10 -3.92
C LEU A 184 0.70 -17.85 -3.24
N ASP A 185 1.46 -18.65 -4.00
CA ASP A 185 2.62 -19.38 -3.49
C ASP A 185 3.68 -18.43 -2.93
N ALA A 186 4.00 -17.37 -3.66
CA ALA A 186 4.96 -16.35 -3.23
C ALA A 186 4.50 -15.66 -1.92
N LEU A 187 3.20 -15.32 -1.81
CA LEU A 187 2.65 -14.71 -0.61
C LEU A 187 2.78 -15.61 0.61
N PHE A 188 2.40 -16.87 0.48
CA PHE A 188 2.50 -17.83 1.58
C PHE A 188 3.95 -18.12 1.98
N ASN A 189 4.86 -18.20 1.02
CA ASN A 189 6.28 -18.37 1.31
C ASN A 189 6.86 -17.17 2.07
N MET A 190 6.47 -15.94 1.72
CA MET A 190 6.81 -14.75 2.49
C MET A 190 6.24 -14.79 3.93
N ASP A 191 5.00 -15.25 4.09
CA ASP A 191 4.37 -15.38 5.40
C ASP A 191 5.06 -16.45 6.25
N ILE A 192 5.45 -17.58 5.66
CA ILE A 192 6.20 -18.65 6.33
C ILE A 192 7.55 -18.12 6.83
N GLU A 193 8.34 -17.50 5.98
CA GLU A 193 9.64 -16.95 6.37
C GLU A 193 9.47 -15.87 7.45
N ARG A 194 8.48 -15.00 7.31
CA ARG A 194 8.19 -13.99 8.32
C ARG A 194 7.75 -14.59 9.66
N PHE A 195 6.95 -15.65 9.63
CA PHE A 195 6.52 -16.36 10.85
C PHE A 195 7.70 -17.02 11.55
N LYS A 196 8.60 -17.66 10.78
CA LYS A 196 9.84 -18.25 11.32
C LYS A 196 10.71 -17.17 12.00
N ASP A 197 10.94 -16.05 11.32
CA ASP A 197 11.67 -14.90 11.90
C ASP A 197 11.08 -14.44 13.24
N LEU A 198 9.75 -14.28 13.28
CA LEU A 198 9.04 -13.79 14.46
C LEU A 198 9.04 -14.78 15.63
N LYS A 199 9.10 -16.07 15.33
CA LYS A 199 9.14 -17.15 16.32
C LYS A 199 10.57 -17.59 16.68
N GLY A 200 11.60 -17.13 15.95
CA GLY A 200 12.98 -17.56 16.11
C GLY A 200 13.18 -19.04 15.74
N ILE A 201 12.48 -19.51 14.68
CA ILE A 201 12.56 -20.87 14.15
C ILE A 201 13.48 -20.85 12.92
N GLU A 202 14.44 -21.75 12.82
CA GLU A 202 15.29 -21.95 11.63
C GLU A 202 14.62 -22.77 10.54
#